data_a2894a26e600bd421d21779a5b1143d0
#
_entry.id   a2894a26e600bd421d21779a5b1143d0
#
_cell.length_a   1.000
_cell.length_b   1.000
_cell.length_c   1.000
_cell.angle_alpha   90.00
_cell.angle_beta   90.00
_cell.angle_gamma   90.00
#
_symmetry.space_group_name_H-M   'P 1'
#
loop_
_entity.id
_entity.type
_entity.pdbx_description
1 polymer ?
#
loop_
_entity_poly.entity_id
_entity_poly.type
_entity_poly.pdbx_seq_one_letter_code
_entity_poly.pdbx_strand_id
1 'polypeptide(L)'
;MKKLSRILLSTAALSLMSIGGLTGCNKGPSLNLKVGLILLHPAKSSTYDKNFREAFERAARELGFKAVIKENIDEGDECQATAEEMAEQGCGIVFADSFGHEDYMIAAARNYPDVMFCHATGVQARSVNLPNFYNAFASIYQGRYLAGVTAGLKLKEKYGDANGAVSDANAKMGYVGAYPYAEVKSGYTSFFLGAKSVVPNVTMEVTFTNEWYHESKEKTAAELLLSHGAKLISQHADSYGAPNACEVAGVPNVSYNGSTLKNCPKTFLVSSKINWTPYFKHIVDCKINNKTLEKDYVGSFTDGGVELSSFSKNCAKGTAEYVNNVKQELLNGTRHVFDVNTFTIGGQAPTEALVKPGPYTFTDYPEGTLFLEGGYYHESEFRSAPSFDVDIDGISIID
;
A
#
# COMPACT_ATOMS: atom_id res chain seq x y z
N MET A 1 60.21 -40.67 -27.91
CA MET A 1 60.58 -39.79 -29.03
C MET A 1 59.93 -38.44 -28.81
N LYS A 2 60.77 -37.43 -28.64
CA LYS A 2 60.47 -36.05 -28.28
C LYS A 2 59.93 -35.28 -29.48
N LYS A 3 58.89 -34.43 -29.30
CA LYS A 3 58.74 -33.20 -30.14
C LYS A 3 58.36 -32.02 -29.29
N LEU A 4 59.27 -31.08 -29.19
CA LEU A 4 59.09 -29.74 -28.72
C LEU A 4 58.23 -28.94 -29.73
N SER A 5 57.33 -28.11 -29.25
CA SER A 5 56.74 -27.04 -30.03
C SER A 5 57.00 -25.71 -29.36
N ARG A 6 57.47 -24.77 -30.16
CA ARG A 6 57.99 -23.47 -29.83
C ARG A 6 56.90 -22.50 -29.47
N ILE A 7 57.15 -21.70 -28.42
CA ILE A 7 56.41 -20.51 -28.08
C ILE A 7 56.88 -19.33 -28.95
N LEU A 8 55.96 -18.72 -29.68
CA LEU A 8 56.17 -17.43 -30.36
C LEU A 8 55.63 -16.33 -29.44
N LEU A 9 56.53 -15.49 -28.93
CA LEU A 9 56.18 -14.19 -28.35
C LEU A 9 55.93 -13.21 -29.50
N SER A 10 54.71 -12.63 -29.50
CA SER A 10 54.41 -11.46 -30.29
C SER A 10 54.26 -10.25 -29.36
N THR A 11 55.21 -9.33 -29.46
CA THR A 11 55.17 -8.01 -28.84
C THR A 11 54.10 -7.16 -29.54
N ALA A 12 53.05 -6.75 -28.79
CA ALA A 12 52.07 -5.77 -29.23
C ALA A 12 52.42 -4.42 -28.61
N ALA A 13 52.65 -3.46 -29.50
CA ALA A 13 52.92 -2.07 -29.16
C ALA A 13 51.70 -1.38 -28.54
N LEU A 14 51.90 -0.77 -27.35
CA LEU A 14 50.93 0.15 -26.78
C LEU A 14 50.88 1.45 -27.59
N SER A 15 49.77 1.69 -28.29
CA SER A 15 49.41 3.01 -28.75
C SER A 15 48.52 3.70 -27.71
N LEU A 16 49.02 4.72 -27.03
CA LEU A 16 48.26 5.64 -26.22
C LEU A 16 47.30 6.44 -27.16
N MET A 17 46.04 6.09 -27.16
CA MET A 17 44.99 6.99 -27.65
C MET A 17 44.51 7.86 -26.50
N SER A 18 44.74 9.16 -26.59
CA SER A 18 44.16 10.20 -25.76
C SER A 18 42.65 10.19 -25.92
N ILE A 19 41.96 9.70 -24.87
CA ILE A 19 40.50 9.81 -24.80
C ILE A 19 40.17 11.24 -24.41
N GLY A 20 39.86 12.07 -25.40
CA GLY A 20 39.21 13.36 -25.21
C GLY A 20 37.84 13.12 -24.56
N GLY A 21 37.66 13.69 -23.37
CA GLY A 21 36.42 13.61 -22.64
C GLY A 21 35.26 14.27 -23.41
N LEU A 22 34.40 13.47 -24.00
CA LEU A 22 33.05 13.87 -24.36
C LEU A 22 32.18 13.66 -23.12
N THR A 23 31.98 14.71 -22.35
CA THR A 23 30.85 14.79 -21.38
C THR A 23 29.56 14.89 -22.20
N GLY A 24 29.13 13.78 -22.76
CA GLY A 24 27.80 13.61 -23.30
C GLY A 24 26.84 13.59 -22.12
N CYS A 25 26.00 14.63 -21.97
CA CYS A 25 24.78 14.51 -21.18
C CYS A 25 24.00 13.31 -21.71
N ASN A 26 24.06 12.18 -21.03
CA ASN A 26 23.13 11.07 -21.27
C ASN A 26 21.73 11.60 -20.98
N LYS A 27 21.03 12.11 -22.02
CA LYS A 27 19.59 12.27 -21.94
C LYS A 27 19.03 10.88 -21.73
N GLY A 28 18.37 10.67 -20.59
CA GLY A 28 17.64 9.44 -20.32
C GLY A 28 16.63 9.11 -21.44
N PRO A 29 15.98 7.95 -21.38
CA PRO A 29 14.99 7.56 -22.38
C PRO A 29 13.93 8.67 -22.54
N SER A 30 13.42 8.87 -23.75
CA SER A 30 12.38 9.84 -24.05
C SER A 30 11.26 9.16 -24.84
N LEU A 31 10.09 9.05 -24.21
CA LEU A 31 8.87 8.58 -24.85
C LEU A 31 8.00 9.77 -25.28
N ASN A 32 7.44 9.67 -26.49
CA ASN A 32 6.45 10.64 -26.95
C ASN A 32 5.06 10.30 -26.38
N LEU A 33 4.97 10.26 -25.04
CA LEU A 33 3.74 10.00 -24.28
C LEU A 33 3.64 10.99 -23.12
N LYS A 34 2.46 11.60 -22.96
CA LYS A 34 2.09 12.32 -21.73
C LYS A 34 1.24 11.42 -20.86
N VAL A 35 1.50 11.42 -19.57
CA VAL A 35 0.72 10.71 -18.55
C VAL A 35 0.30 11.70 -17.48
N GLY A 36 -1.00 11.71 -17.16
CA GLY A 36 -1.60 12.53 -16.13
C GLY A 36 -1.67 11.79 -14.80
N LEU A 37 -1.47 12.50 -13.70
CA LEU A 37 -1.72 12.05 -12.33
C LEU A 37 -2.55 13.10 -11.60
N ILE A 38 -3.69 12.68 -11.05
CA ILE A 38 -4.59 13.47 -10.22
C ILE A 38 -4.43 12.98 -8.78
N LEU A 39 -4.17 13.91 -7.87
CA LEU A 39 -3.99 13.66 -6.44
C LEU A 39 -5.03 14.46 -5.65
N LEU A 40 -5.65 13.82 -4.65
CA LEU A 40 -6.66 14.43 -3.80
C LEU A 40 -6.06 15.56 -2.95
N HIS A 41 -4.88 15.33 -2.35
CA HIS A 41 -4.23 16.31 -1.49
C HIS A 41 -2.82 16.65 -1.98
N PRO A 42 -2.22 17.75 -1.46
CA PRO A 42 -0.83 18.05 -1.74
C PRO A 42 0.11 16.98 -1.20
N ALA A 43 0.96 16.41 -2.06
CA ALA A 43 1.91 15.34 -1.69
C ALA A 43 2.92 15.74 -0.58
N LYS A 44 3.09 17.04 -0.30
CA LYS A 44 3.94 17.52 0.80
C LYS A 44 3.34 17.26 2.19
N SER A 45 2.02 17.13 2.30
CA SER A 45 1.28 17.00 3.56
C SER A 45 0.67 15.61 3.76
N SER A 46 0.20 14.95 2.71
CA SER A 46 -0.38 13.62 2.76
C SER A 46 0.67 12.53 2.48
N THR A 47 0.71 11.49 3.29
CA THR A 47 1.60 10.34 3.07
C THR A 47 1.13 9.48 1.91
N TYR A 48 -0.18 9.41 1.67
CA TYR A 48 -0.82 8.69 0.58
C TYR A 48 -0.47 9.31 -0.78
N ASP A 49 -0.83 10.57 -1.01
CA ASP A 49 -0.57 11.29 -2.25
C ASP A 49 0.92 11.40 -2.56
N LYS A 50 1.74 11.59 -1.51
CA LYS A 50 3.20 11.58 -1.65
C LYS A 50 3.72 10.26 -2.21
N ASN A 51 3.17 9.14 -1.75
CA ASN A 51 3.56 7.82 -2.22
C ASN A 51 3.25 7.64 -3.71
N PHE A 52 2.08 8.08 -4.19
CA PHE A 52 1.75 8.10 -5.63
C PHE A 52 2.69 8.98 -6.42
N ARG A 53 2.87 10.20 -5.97
CA ARG A 53 3.73 11.17 -6.68
C ARG A 53 5.16 10.67 -6.83
N GLU A 54 5.77 10.18 -5.76
CA GLU A 54 7.16 9.67 -5.79
C GLU A 54 7.31 8.47 -6.75
N ALA A 55 6.33 7.55 -6.75
CA ALA A 55 6.31 6.40 -7.65
C ALA A 55 6.12 6.83 -9.13
N PHE A 56 5.20 7.75 -9.37
CA PHE A 56 4.91 8.29 -10.70
C PHE A 56 6.10 9.03 -11.29
N GLU A 57 6.72 9.94 -10.52
CA GLU A 57 7.92 10.67 -10.93
C GLU A 57 9.11 9.72 -11.17
N ARG A 58 9.22 8.63 -10.40
CA ARG A 58 10.21 7.58 -10.63
C ARG A 58 9.97 6.88 -11.95
N ALA A 59 8.75 6.42 -12.21
CA ALA A 59 8.40 5.79 -13.48
C ALA A 59 8.64 6.74 -14.67
N ALA A 60 8.29 8.03 -14.52
CA ALA A 60 8.52 9.04 -15.56
C ALA A 60 10.01 9.21 -15.87
N ARG A 61 10.86 9.26 -14.84
CA ARG A 61 12.33 9.35 -15.06
C ARG A 61 12.91 8.10 -15.71
N GLU A 62 12.42 6.92 -15.34
CA GLU A 62 12.95 5.63 -15.82
C GLU A 62 12.49 5.32 -17.26
N LEU A 63 11.27 5.69 -17.62
CA LEU A 63 10.70 5.43 -18.95
C LEU A 63 10.77 6.62 -19.90
N GLY A 64 10.92 7.84 -19.38
CA GLY A 64 11.06 9.05 -20.18
C GLY A 64 9.74 9.63 -20.71
N PHE A 65 8.58 9.29 -20.13
CA PHE A 65 7.32 9.94 -20.49
C PHE A 65 7.20 11.34 -19.84
N LYS A 66 6.37 12.20 -20.44
CA LYS A 66 6.09 13.53 -19.89
C LYS A 66 5.03 13.42 -18.79
N ALA A 67 5.42 13.68 -17.55
CA ALA A 67 4.52 13.72 -16.41
C ALA A 67 3.71 15.04 -16.39
N VAL A 68 2.39 14.93 -16.14
CA VAL A 68 1.48 16.04 -15.85
C VAL A 68 0.82 15.72 -14.52
N ILE A 69 1.02 16.54 -13.47
CA ILE A 69 0.52 16.27 -12.13
C ILE A 69 -0.38 17.42 -11.70
N LYS A 70 -1.56 17.09 -11.19
CA LYS A 70 -2.50 18.01 -10.55
C LYS A 70 -2.72 17.53 -9.12
N GLU A 71 -2.57 18.42 -8.17
CA GLU A 71 -2.76 18.15 -6.74
C GLU A 71 -3.91 18.99 -6.20
N ASN A 72 -4.50 18.55 -5.11
CA ASN A 72 -5.62 19.21 -4.43
C ASN A 72 -6.85 19.27 -5.32
N ILE A 73 -7.20 18.11 -5.89
CA ILE A 73 -8.37 17.93 -6.74
C ILE A 73 -9.43 17.18 -5.93
N ASP A 74 -10.53 17.85 -5.60
CA ASP A 74 -11.59 17.29 -4.77
C ASP A 74 -12.30 16.10 -5.45
N GLU A 75 -12.87 15.22 -4.62
CA GLU A 75 -13.73 14.11 -5.03
C GLU A 75 -15.07 14.66 -5.52
N GLY A 76 -15.19 14.92 -6.83
CA GLY A 76 -16.35 15.56 -7.40
C GLY A 76 -16.16 15.95 -8.88
N ASP A 77 -17.01 16.86 -9.36
CA ASP A 77 -16.98 17.37 -10.74
C ASP A 77 -15.61 17.97 -11.12
N GLU A 78 -14.82 18.45 -10.16
CA GLU A 78 -13.48 18.94 -10.39
C GLU A 78 -12.54 17.83 -10.86
N CYS A 79 -12.70 16.60 -10.34
CA CYS A 79 -11.92 15.45 -10.81
C CYS A 79 -12.23 15.15 -12.29
N GLN A 80 -13.51 15.12 -12.68
CA GLN A 80 -13.90 14.91 -14.08
C GLN A 80 -13.31 16.00 -14.96
N ALA A 81 -13.52 17.27 -14.61
CA ALA A 81 -13.03 18.41 -15.39
C ALA A 81 -11.51 18.37 -15.56
N THR A 82 -10.78 18.02 -14.48
CA THR A 82 -9.32 17.89 -14.51
C THR A 82 -8.86 16.73 -15.40
N ALA A 83 -9.54 15.57 -15.31
CA ALA A 83 -9.24 14.40 -16.15
C ALA A 83 -9.47 14.69 -17.64
N GLU A 84 -10.55 15.40 -17.97
CA GLU A 84 -10.87 15.84 -19.33
C GLU A 84 -9.88 16.89 -19.83
N GLU A 85 -9.49 17.89 -19.02
CA GLU A 85 -8.43 18.87 -19.34
C GLU A 85 -7.12 18.16 -19.67
N MET A 86 -6.73 17.13 -18.89
CA MET A 86 -5.52 16.35 -19.17
C MET A 86 -5.63 15.59 -20.50
N ALA A 87 -6.78 15.03 -20.83
CA ALA A 87 -7.03 14.38 -22.10
C ALA A 87 -6.90 15.37 -23.28
N GLU A 88 -7.51 16.55 -23.17
CA GLU A 88 -7.40 17.63 -24.15
C GLU A 88 -5.98 18.15 -24.33
N GLN A 89 -5.17 18.16 -23.26
CA GLN A 89 -3.76 18.49 -23.30
C GLN A 89 -2.91 17.39 -23.95
N GLY A 90 -3.51 16.28 -24.36
CA GLY A 90 -2.89 15.17 -25.06
C GLY A 90 -2.23 14.14 -24.13
N CYS A 91 -2.70 14.00 -22.88
CA CYS A 91 -2.35 12.83 -22.08
C CYS A 91 -2.97 11.58 -22.68
N GLY A 92 -2.16 10.56 -22.96
CA GLY A 92 -2.64 9.26 -23.44
C GLY A 92 -3.08 8.33 -22.32
N ILE A 93 -2.68 8.65 -21.09
CA ILE A 93 -3.07 7.97 -19.85
C ILE A 93 -3.39 9.04 -18.81
N VAL A 94 -4.46 8.86 -18.02
CA VAL A 94 -4.79 9.67 -16.84
C VAL A 94 -5.04 8.73 -15.67
N PHE A 95 -4.40 8.96 -14.53
CA PHE A 95 -4.56 8.19 -13.30
C PHE A 95 -5.06 9.11 -12.19
N ALA A 96 -6.02 8.62 -11.37
CA ALA A 96 -6.48 9.30 -10.17
C ALA A 96 -6.38 8.38 -8.95
N ASP A 97 -6.04 8.94 -7.79
CA ASP A 97 -5.63 8.18 -6.62
C ASP A 97 -6.73 7.96 -5.58
N SER A 98 -7.75 8.79 -5.49
CA SER A 98 -8.71 8.74 -4.39
C SER A 98 -9.97 7.91 -4.71
N PHE A 99 -10.50 7.23 -3.68
CA PHE A 99 -11.69 6.39 -3.77
C PHE A 99 -12.89 7.13 -4.40
N GLY A 100 -13.17 8.35 -3.98
CA GLY A 100 -14.29 9.14 -4.50
C GLY A 100 -14.08 9.75 -5.89
N HIS A 101 -12.90 9.57 -6.50
CA HIS A 101 -12.66 9.99 -7.89
C HIS A 101 -13.28 9.01 -8.93
N GLU A 102 -13.68 7.78 -8.52
CA GLU A 102 -14.01 6.70 -9.47
C GLU A 102 -15.11 7.07 -10.46
N ASP A 103 -16.27 7.55 -9.99
CA ASP A 103 -17.42 7.89 -10.84
C ASP A 103 -17.07 8.99 -11.86
N TYR A 104 -16.26 9.94 -11.45
CA TYR A 104 -15.82 11.07 -12.27
C TYR A 104 -14.79 10.67 -13.32
N MET A 105 -13.91 9.73 -12.97
CA MET A 105 -12.97 9.12 -13.93
C MET A 105 -13.69 8.25 -14.95
N ILE A 106 -14.77 7.55 -14.55
CA ILE A 106 -15.65 6.80 -15.46
C ILE A 106 -16.37 7.75 -16.43
N ALA A 107 -16.86 8.88 -15.93
CA ALA A 107 -17.49 9.90 -16.78
C ALA A 107 -16.52 10.46 -17.82
N ALA A 108 -15.30 10.83 -17.41
CA ALA A 108 -14.26 11.28 -18.33
C ALA A 108 -13.88 10.19 -19.36
N ALA A 109 -13.78 8.91 -18.93
CA ALA A 109 -13.46 7.80 -19.82
C ALA A 109 -14.51 7.60 -20.94
N ARG A 110 -15.78 7.87 -20.66
CA ARG A 110 -16.87 7.84 -21.68
C ARG A 110 -16.70 8.94 -22.72
N ASN A 111 -16.22 10.12 -22.31
CA ASN A 111 -16.07 11.28 -23.18
C ASN A 111 -14.78 11.21 -24.04
N TYR A 112 -13.74 10.48 -23.58
CA TYR A 112 -12.43 10.38 -24.22
C TYR A 112 -12.02 8.92 -24.46
N PRO A 113 -12.65 8.21 -25.43
CA PRO A 113 -12.44 6.76 -25.62
C PRO A 113 -11.02 6.35 -26.02
N ASP A 114 -10.22 7.27 -26.58
CA ASP A 114 -8.83 7.02 -26.99
C ASP A 114 -7.82 7.19 -25.85
N VAL A 115 -8.24 7.74 -24.71
CA VAL A 115 -7.41 7.93 -23.52
C VAL A 115 -7.64 6.78 -22.56
N MET A 116 -6.57 6.26 -21.95
CA MET A 116 -6.61 5.24 -20.91
C MET A 116 -6.81 5.93 -19.56
N PHE A 117 -7.89 5.61 -18.86
CA PHE A 117 -8.19 6.09 -17.52
C PHE A 117 -7.97 4.97 -16.51
N CYS A 118 -7.15 5.24 -15.51
CA CYS A 118 -6.79 4.31 -14.45
C CYS A 118 -7.13 4.93 -13.10
N HIS A 119 -7.58 4.11 -12.17
CA HIS A 119 -8.04 4.58 -10.87
C HIS A 119 -7.61 3.64 -9.75
N ALA A 120 -7.14 4.21 -8.63
CA ALA A 120 -6.82 3.44 -7.44
C ALA A 120 -8.06 3.22 -6.57
N THR A 121 -8.10 2.09 -5.85
CA THR A 121 -9.13 1.73 -4.87
C THR A 121 -10.54 1.51 -5.42
N GLY A 122 -10.74 1.70 -6.71
CA GLY A 122 -12.04 1.57 -7.35
C GLY A 122 -12.57 0.13 -7.42
N VAL A 123 -13.86 0.01 -7.66
CA VAL A 123 -14.59 -1.27 -7.67
C VAL A 123 -15.45 -1.48 -8.92
N GLN A 124 -15.46 -0.54 -9.86
CA GLN A 124 -16.46 -0.52 -10.94
C GLN A 124 -15.90 -0.89 -12.33
N ALA A 125 -14.58 -1.04 -12.51
CA ALA A 125 -14.01 -1.22 -13.85
C ALA A 125 -14.56 -2.43 -14.63
N ARG A 126 -14.94 -3.50 -13.91
CA ARG A 126 -15.55 -4.68 -14.53
C ARG A 126 -17.03 -4.49 -14.86
N SER A 127 -17.79 -3.87 -13.94
CA SER A 127 -19.25 -3.67 -14.09
C SER A 127 -19.58 -2.62 -15.14
N VAL A 128 -18.82 -1.51 -15.21
CA VAL A 128 -19.05 -0.48 -16.25
C VAL A 128 -18.58 -0.91 -17.63
N ASN A 129 -17.71 -1.90 -17.71
CA ASN A 129 -17.23 -2.54 -18.95
C ASN A 129 -16.76 -1.56 -20.05
N LEU A 130 -16.18 -0.42 -19.67
CA LEU A 130 -15.58 0.53 -20.61
C LEU A 130 -14.23 0.01 -21.11
N PRO A 131 -13.92 0.06 -22.40
CA PRO A 131 -12.67 -0.48 -22.93
C PRO A 131 -11.42 0.24 -22.44
N ASN A 132 -11.57 1.47 -21.97
CA ASN A 132 -10.49 2.39 -21.59
C ASN A 132 -10.49 2.80 -20.11
N PHE A 133 -11.28 2.13 -19.25
CA PHE A 133 -11.29 2.36 -17.80
C PHE A 133 -10.81 1.13 -17.04
N TYR A 134 -9.93 1.34 -16.04
CA TYR A 134 -9.21 0.29 -15.30
C TYR A 134 -9.05 0.65 -13.84
N ASN A 135 -9.22 -0.33 -12.95
CA ASN A 135 -8.91 -0.20 -11.54
C ASN A 135 -7.55 -0.84 -11.20
N ALA A 136 -6.94 -0.38 -10.14
CA ALA A 136 -5.73 -0.96 -9.59
C ALA A 136 -5.67 -0.80 -8.07
N PHE A 137 -5.17 -1.81 -7.41
CA PHE A 137 -4.74 -1.72 -6.02
C PHE A 137 -3.62 -2.74 -5.75
N ALA A 138 -3.50 -3.24 -4.51
CA ALA A 138 -2.51 -4.25 -4.17
C ALA A 138 -2.99 -5.12 -3.01
N SER A 139 -2.37 -6.29 -2.85
CA SER A 139 -2.53 -7.16 -1.68
C SER A 139 -1.89 -6.54 -0.43
N ILE A 140 -2.24 -5.27 -0.15
CA ILE A 140 -1.63 -4.47 0.92
C ILE A 140 -1.91 -5.03 2.31
N TYR A 141 -3.00 -5.81 2.46
CA TYR A 141 -3.31 -6.53 3.69
C TYR A 141 -2.15 -7.42 4.16
N GLN A 142 -1.36 -8.00 3.26
CA GLN A 142 -0.13 -8.74 3.61
C GLN A 142 0.94 -7.81 4.19
N GLY A 143 1.13 -6.62 3.62
CA GLY A 143 2.04 -5.60 4.14
C GLY A 143 1.60 -5.08 5.52
N ARG A 144 0.28 -4.90 5.69
CA ARG A 144 -0.33 -4.52 6.98
C ARG A 144 -0.11 -5.60 8.05
N TYR A 145 -0.28 -6.87 7.69
CA TYR A 145 0.00 -7.99 8.58
C TYR A 145 1.46 -7.99 9.05
N LEU A 146 2.43 -7.84 8.15
CA LEU A 146 3.85 -7.77 8.51
C LEU A 146 4.19 -6.56 9.38
N ALA A 147 3.52 -5.42 9.14
CA ALA A 147 3.61 -4.25 10.01
C ALA A 147 3.03 -4.53 11.41
N GLY A 148 1.94 -5.30 11.48
CA GLY A 148 1.35 -5.82 12.72
C GLY A 148 2.30 -6.76 13.47
N VAL A 149 2.96 -7.68 12.77
CA VAL A 149 4.02 -8.53 13.36
C VAL A 149 5.12 -7.66 14.00
N THR A 150 5.55 -6.60 13.31
CA THR A 150 6.52 -5.63 13.83
C THR A 150 6.02 -4.97 15.13
N ALA A 151 4.72 -4.60 15.15
CA ALA A 151 4.08 -4.03 16.33
C ALA A 151 4.06 -5.01 17.51
N GLY A 152 3.66 -6.27 17.27
CA GLY A 152 3.66 -7.32 18.29
C GLY A 152 5.05 -7.59 18.86
N LEU A 153 6.07 -7.66 18.03
CA LEU A 153 7.47 -7.80 18.47
C LEU A 153 7.90 -6.63 19.37
N LYS A 154 7.49 -5.40 19.04
CA LYS A 154 7.79 -4.22 19.86
C LYS A 154 7.05 -4.22 21.19
N LEU A 155 5.79 -4.63 21.24
CA LEU A 155 5.04 -4.81 22.47
C LEU A 155 5.70 -5.85 23.36
N LYS A 156 6.10 -6.99 22.79
CA LYS A 156 6.78 -8.07 23.52
C LYS A 156 8.14 -7.64 24.06
N GLU A 157 8.94 -6.92 23.28
CA GLU A 157 10.24 -6.38 23.74
C GLU A 157 10.07 -5.39 24.90
N LYS A 158 9.07 -4.48 24.80
CA LYS A 158 8.92 -3.37 25.76
C LYS A 158 8.19 -3.77 27.04
N TYR A 159 7.27 -4.73 26.97
CA TYR A 159 6.32 -5.04 28.03
C TYR A 159 6.24 -6.54 28.39
N GLY A 160 6.95 -7.40 27.69
CA GLY A 160 7.02 -8.83 28.02
C GLY A 160 7.73 -9.08 29.35
N ASP A 161 7.22 -10.04 30.12
CA ASP A 161 7.90 -10.57 31.29
C ASP A 161 9.11 -11.45 30.90
N ALA A 162 9.74 -12.08 31.88
CA ALA A 162 10.90 -12.97 31.66
C ALA A 162 10.58 -14.15 30.72
N ASN A 163 9.32 -14.53 30.56
CA ASN A 163 8.84 -15.58 29.65
C ASN A 163 8.35 -14.99 28.31
N GLY A 164 8.35 -13.67 28.17
CA GLY A 164 7.86 -12.95 27.01
C GLY A 164 6.35 -12.79 26.93
N ALA A 165 5.62 -13.05 28.03
CA ALA A 165 4.19 -12.81 28.13
C ALA A 165 3.91 -11.31 28.36
N VAL A 166 2.97 -10.75 27.63
CA VAL A 166 2.53 -9.35 27.76
C VAL A 166 1.21 -9.35 28.54
N SER A 167 1.13 -8.56 29.61
CA SER A 167 -0.11 -8.43 30.40
C SER A 167 -1.21 -7.74 29.57
N ASP A 168 -2.49 -8.01 29.85
CA ASP A 168 -3.62 -7.41 29.14
C ASP A 168 -3.60 -5.88 29.17
N ALA A 169 -3.16 -5.27 30.27
CA ALA A 169 -3.02 -3.84 30.36
C ALA A 169 -1.97 -3.26 29.39
N ASN A 170 -1.00 -4.05 28.99
CA ASN A 170 0.07 -3.69 28.08
C ASN A 170 -0.11 -4.25 26.65
N ALA A 171 -1.05 -5.18 26.46
CA ALA A 171 -1.41 -5.76 25.18
C ALA A 171 -2.52 -4.96 24.47
N LYS A 172 -2.51 -3.63 24.62
CA LYS A 172 -3.50 -2.72 24.02
C LYS A 172 -2.89 -1.92 22.88
N MET A 173 -3.53 -1.97 21.72
CA MET A 173 -3.19 -1.13 20.57
C MET A 173 -4.31 -0.15 20.26
N GLY A 174 -3.97 0.93 19.58
CA GLY A 174 -4.90 1.87 19.01
C GLY A 174 -4.74 1.97 17.48
N TYR A 175 -5.82 2.32 16.81
CA TYR A 175 -5.81 2.52 15.36
C TYR A 175 -6.65 3.73 14.97
N VAL A 176 -6.06 4.67 14.24
CA VAL A 176 -6.75 5.84 13.69
C VAL A 176 -7.14 5.55 12.24
N GLY A 177 -8.44 5.33 12.00
CA GLY A 177 -9.01 5.11 10.68
C GLY A 177 -9.53 6.40 10.06
N ALA A 178 -9.61 6.46 8.72
CA ALA A 178 -10.29 7.53 8.00
C ALA A 178 -11.80 7.28 7.97
N TYR A 179 -12.23 6.24 7.31
CA TYR A 179 -13.63 5.84 7.17
C TYR A 179 -13.82 4.35 7.51
N PRO A 180 -15.04 3.92 7.90
CA PRO A 180 -15.34 2.51 8.16
C PRO A 180 -15.55 1.70 6.86
N TYR A 181 -14.74 1.93 5.83
CA TYR A 181 -14.81 1.21 4.56
C TYR A 181 -14.02 -0.10 4.61
N ALA A 182 -14.36 -1.05 3.72
CA ALA A 182 -13.68 -2.34 3.64
C ALA A 182 -12.15 -2.21 3.50
N GLU A 183 -11.66 -1.24 2.75
CA GLU A 183 -10.23 -0.95 2.61
C GLU A 183 -9.56 -0.68 3.97
N VAL A 184 -10.18 0.15 4.80
CA VAL A 184 -9.67 0.51 6.13
C VAL A 184 -9.82 -0.66 7.09
N LYS A 185 -10.97 -1.38 7.03
CA LYS A 185 -11.25 -2.56 7.85
C LYS A 185 -10.28 -3.71 7.57
N SER A 186 -10.11 -4.08 6.33
CA SER A 186 -9.10 -5.05 5.90
C SER A 186 -7.71 -4.67 6.41
N GLY A 187 -7.37 -3.37 6.29
CA GLY A 187 -6.10 -2.82 6.74
C GLY A 187 -5.85 -2.98 8.23
N TYR A 188 -6.79 -2.53 9.09
CA TYR A 188 -6.58 -2.62 10.53
C TYR A 188 -6.74 -4.06 11.05
N THR A 189 -7.62 -4.86 10.46
CA THR A 189 -7.77 -6.27 10.84
C THR A 189 -6.52 -7.08 10.53
N SER A 190 -5.93 -6.92 9.34
CA SER A 190 -4.66 -7.56 8.99
C SER A 190 -3.53 -7.14 9.94
N PHE A 191 -3.44 -5.85 10.26
CA PHE A 191 -2.47 -5.33 11.22
C PHE A 191 -2.67 -5.95 12.61
N PHE A 192 -3.90 -6.03 13.09
CA PHE A 192 -4.26 -6.66 14.35
C PHE A 192 -3.86 -8.14 14.38
N LEU A 193 -4.22 -8.91 13.34
CA LEU A 193 -3.90 -10.33 13.25
C LEU A 193 -2.38 -10.57 13.20
N GLY A 194 -1.63 -9.68 12.55
CA GLY A 194 -0.18 -9.70 12.56
C GLY A 194 0.38 -9.51 13.97
N ALA A 195 -0.12 -8.55 14.75
CA ALA A 195 0.28 -8.34 16.14
C ALA A 195 -0.14 -9.51 17.04
N LYS A 196 -1.37 -10.04 16.85
CA LYS A 196 -1.91 -11.19 17.60
C LYS A 196 -1.09 -12.46 17.38
N SER A 197 -0.48 -12.64 16.22
CA SER A 197 0.41 -13.79 15.97
C SER A 197 1.67 -13.79 16.85
N VAL A 198 2.02 -12.65 17.47
CA VAL A 198 3.18 -12.49 18.37
C VAL A 198 2.74 -12.29 19.82
N VAL A 199 1.64 -11.56 20.04
CA VAL A 199 1.02 -11.28 21.37
C VAL A 199 -0.41 -11.78 21.32
N PRO A 200 -0.69 -13.05 21.70
CA PRO A 200 -1.99 -13.68 21.49
C PRO A 200 -3.20 -13.00 22.18
N ASN A 201 -2.96 -12.31 23.29
CA ASN A 201 -3.97 -11.57 24.06
C ASN A 201 -4.07 -10.09 23.68
N VAL A 202 -3.47 -9.66 22.57
CA VAL A 202 -3.57 -8.27 22.14
C VAL A 202 -5.01 -7.87 21.83
N THR A 203 -5.39 -6.65 22.19
CA THR A 203 -6.65 -6.01 21.84
C THR A 203 -6.37 -4.70 21.10
N MET A 204 -7.34 -4.22 20.33
CA MET A 204 -7.20 -2.97 19.60
C MET A 204 -8.49 -2.15 19.65
N GLU A 205 -8.36 -0.86 19.96
CA GLU A 205 -9.41 0.13 19.79
C GLU A 205 -9.21 0.87 18.47
N VAL A 206 -10.28 1.06 17.71
CA VAL A 206 -10.30 1.79 16.43
C VAL A 206 -11.24 2.97 16.56
N THR A 207 -10.81 4.15 16.12
CA THR A 207 -11.66 5.34 15.99
C THR A 207 -11.50 5.95 14.60
N PHE A 208 -12.56 6.55 14.07
CA PHE A 208 -12.59 7.12 12.72
C PHE A 208 -12.65 8.63 12.76
N THR A 209 -11.89 9.28 11.85
CA THR A 209 -11.92 10.74 11.67
C THR A 209 -13.02 11.18 10.72
N ASN A 210 -13.56 10.28 9.90
CA ASN A 210 -14.46 10.52 8.79
C ASN A 210 -13.89 11.48 7.74
N GLU A 211 -12.55 11.47 7.60
CA GLU A 211 -11.80 12.18 6.56
C GLU A 211 -10.53 11.39 6.23
N TRP A 212 -10.12 11.40 4.96
CA TRP A 212 -8.85 10.77 4.55
C TRP A 212 -7.66 11.50 5.15
N TYR A 213 -7.72 12.83 5.18
CA TYR A 213 -6.67 13.69 5.70
C TYR A 213 -7.25 14.81 6.58
N HIS A 214 -6.92 14.81 7.86
CA HIS A 214 -7.18 15.94 8.76
C HIS A 214 -6.27 15.87 9.98
N GLU A 215 -5.14 16.60 9.94
CA GLU A 215 -4.08 16.50 10.95
C GLU A 215 -4.58 16.68 12.39
N SER A 216 -5.46 17.65 12.64
CA SER A 216 -5.98 17.91 14.00
C SER A 216 -6.92 16.80 14.48
N LYS A 217 -7.82 16.26 13.63
CA LYS A 217 -8.71 15.17 13.99
C LYS A 217 -7.92 13.89 14.24
N GLU A 218 -6.96 13.57 13.38
CA GLU A 218 -6.09 12.40 13.54
C GLU A 218 -5.26 12.47 14.82
N LYS A 219 -4.74 13.67 15.15
CA LYS A 219 -4.04 13.90 16.41
C LYS A 219 -4.98 13.66 17.61
N THR A 220 -6.17 14.26 17.60
CA THR A 220 -7.16 14.09 18.68
C THR A 220 -7.57 12.62 18.85
N ALA A 221 -7.80 11.92 17.76
CA ALA A 221 -8.10 10.48 17.75
C ALA A 221 -6.97 9.65 18.39
N ALA A 222 -5.72 9.94 18.04
CA ALA A 222 -4.57 9.28 18.66
C ALA A 222 -4.45 9.60 20.15
N GLU A 223 -4.66 10.86 20.56
CA GLU A 223 -4.65 11.28 21.96
C GLU A 223 -5.75 10.59 22.78
N LEU A 224 -6.95 10.36 22.19
CA LEU A 224 -8.03 9.59 22.81
C LEU A 224 -7.56 8.14 23.05
N LEU A 225 -7.05 7.46 22.03
CA LEU A 225 -6.55 6.09 22.14
C LEU A 225 -5.42 5.96 23.17
N LEU A 226 -4.52 6.95 23.25
CA LEU A 226 -3.47 7.01 24.26
C LEU A 226 -4.05 7.17 25.66
N SER A 227 -5.10 7.98 25.84
CA SER A 227 -5.80 8.15 27.14
C SER A 227 -6.51 6.87 27.60
N HIS A 228 -6.94 6.02 26.66
CA HIS A 228 -7.49 4.69 26.91
C HIS A 228 -6.41 3.63 27.20
N GLY A 229 -5.13 4.02 27.16
CA GLY A 229 -4.01 3.17 27.54
C GLY A 229 -3.37 2.41 26.39
N ALA A 230 -3.60 2.79 25.13
CA ALA A 230 -2.91 2.20 24.00
C ALA A 230 -1.39 2.29 24.15
N LYS A 231 -0.70 1.18 23.93
CA LYS A 231 0.75 1.02 24.07
C LYS A 231 1.49 1.10 22.73
N LEU A 232 0.74 1.10 21.65
CA LEU A 232 1.19 1.26 20.27
C LEU A 232 0.02 1.75 19.44
N ILE A 233 0.26 2.65 18.49
CA ILE A 233 -0.77 3.16 17.56
C ILE A 233 -0.34 2.94 16.13
N SER A 234 -1.31 2.55 15.29
CA SER A 234 -1.20 2.57 13.83
C SER A 234 -2.33 3.41 13.22
N GLN A 235 -2.34 3.57 11.92
CA GLN A 235 -3.29 4.42 11.23
C GLN A 235 -3.61 3.95 9.80
N HIS A 236 -4.76 4.41 9.31
CA HIS A 236 -5.17 4.42 7.92
C HIS A 236 -5.78 5.80 7.59
N ALA A 237 -5.09 6.83 8.02
CA ALA A 237 -5.33 8.22 7.76
C ALA A 237 -4.01 8.84 7.31
N ASP A 238 -4.04 9.93 6.55
CA ASP A 238 -2.95 10.30 5.65
C ASP A 238 -2.05 11.40 6.17
N SER A 239 -2.37 12.00 7.34
CA SER A 239 -1.57 13.07 7.91
C SER A 239 -0.49 12.58 8.88
N TYR A 240 0.29 13.51 9.36
CA TYR A 240 1.26 13.29 10.45
C TYR A 240 0.65 13.47 11.85
N GLY A 241 -0.65 13.71 11.99
CA GLY A 241 -1.31 14.00 13.27
C GLY A 241 -1.16 12.89 14.29
N ALA A 242 -1.55 11.66 13.94
CA ALA A 242 -1.44 10.50 14.83
C ALA A 242 0.02 10.12 15.14
N PRO A 243 0.97 10.04 14.18
CA PRO A 243 2.38 9.82 14.47
C PRO A 243 3.00 10.88 15.39
N ASN A 244 2.67 12.17 15.19
CA ASN A 244 3.18 13.25 16.02
C ASN A 244 2.66 13.14 17.46
N ALA A 245 1.39 12.78 17.68
CA ALA A 245 0.87 12.50 19.02
C ALA A 245 1.63 11.37 19.71
N CYS A 246 1.92 10.30 18.97
CA CYS A 246 2.74 9.18 19.47
C CYS A 246 4.16 9.61 19.84
N GLU A 247 4.80 10.46 19.01
CA GLU A 247 6.16 10.97 19.27
C GLU A 247 6.21 11.80 20.55
N VAL A 248 5.19 12.65 20.78
CA VAL A 248 5.07 13.44 22.01
C VAL A 248 4.87 12.57 23.23
N ALA A 249 4.04 11.51 23.10
CA ALA A 249 3.74 10.59 24.19
C ALA A 249 4.83 9.53 24.44
N GLY A 250 5.82 9.38 23.54
CA GLY A 250 6.84 8.32 23.60
C GLY A 250 6.28 6.92 23.38
N VAL A 251 5.16 6.80 22.65
CA VAL A 251 4.48 5.54 22.34
C VAL A 251 4.84 5.10 20.92
N PRO A 252 5.23 3.84 20.70
CA PRO A 252 5.56 3.34 19.37
C PRO A 252 4.46 3.56 18.34
N ASN A 253 4.86 3.90 17.09
CA ASN A 253 3.96 4.13 15.98
C ASN A 253 4.35 3.28 14.76
N VAL A 254 3.34 2.73 14.10
CA VAL A 254 3.43 2.08 12.78
C VAL A 254 2.61 2.91 11.80
N SER A 255 3.25 3.42 10.78
CA SER A 255 2.61 4.30 9.80
C SER A 255 2.08 3.54 8.58
N TYR A 256 1.42 4.26 7.67
CA TYR A 256 0.93 3.74 6.39
C TYR A 256 1.38 4.65 5.23
N ASN A 257 1.59 4.06 4.06
CA ASN A 257 2.07 4.67 2.80
C ASN A 257 3.46 5.31 2.90
N GLY A 258 3.67 6.26 3.77
CA GLY A 258 4.92 6.99 3.92
C GLY A 258 5.66 6.69 5.22
N SER A 259 6.99 6.78 5.20
CA SER A 259 7.78 6.74 6.43
C SER A 259 7.66 8.07 7.18
N THR A 260 7.26 8.00 8.43
CA THR A 260 7.21 9.17 9.34
C THR A 260 8.48 9.32 10.20
N LEU A 261 9.53 8.55 9.91
CA LEU A 261 10.79 8.55 10.68
C LEU A 261 11.40 9.95 10.86
N LYS A 262 11.29 10.81 9.85
CA LYS A 262 11.83 12.17 9.92
C LYS A 262 11.12 13.01 10.99
N ASN A 263 9.82 12.85 11.12
CA ASN A 263 8.97 13.59 12.06
C ASN A 263 8.94 12.90 13.44
N CYS A 264 9.02 11.58 13.46
CA CYS A 264 8.85 10.74 14.64
C CYS A 264 10.08 9.84 14.86
N PRO A 265 11.29 10.40 15.09
CA PRO A 265 12.54 9.65 15.13
C PRO A 265 12.67 8.70 16.33
N LYS A 266 11.84 8.85 17.38
CA LYS A 266 11.89 8.05 18.61
C LYS A 266 10.84 6.94 18.65
N THR A 267 9.74 7.10 17.90
CA THR A 267 8.56 6.24 18.01
C THR A 267 8.21 5.47 16.75
N PHE A 268 8.57 5.98 15.57
CA PHE A 268 8.34 5.30 14.30
C PHE A 268 9.05 3.93 14.27
N LEU A 269 8.31 2.89 13.86
CA LEU A 269 8.84 1.54 13.66
C LEU A 269 9.02 1.23 12.17
N VAL A 270 7.95 1.13 11.44
CA VAL A 270 7.87 0.74 10.03
C VAL A 270 6.60 1.32 9.41
N SER A 271 6.55 1.39 8.09
CA SER A 271 5.34 1.67 7.32
C SER A 271 5.14 0.57 6.27
N SER A 272 3.92 0.05 6.15
CA SER A 272 3.51 -0.70 4.96
C SER A 272 3.08 0.27 3.88
N LYS A 273 3.38 -0.04 2.62
CA LYS A 273 2.99 0.82 1.50
C LYS A 273 2.80 0.02 0.21
N ILE A 274 1.98 0.58 -0.68
CA ILE A 274 1.89 0.15 -2.07
C ILE A 274 2.99 0.88 -2.83
N ASN A 275 3.83 0.13 -3.53
CA ASN A 275 4.76 0.71 -4.49
C ASN A 275 4.09 0.78 -5.86
N TRP A 276 3.64 1.96 -6.22
CA TRP A 276 2.95 2.19 -7.49
C TRP A 276 3.86 2.19 -8.72
N THR A 277 5.18 2.20 -8.53
CA THR A 277 6.14 2.23 -9.66
C THR A 277 5.97 1.08 -10.65
N PRO A 278 5.80 -0.20 -10.22
CA PRO A 278 5.53 -1.30 -11.15
C PRO A 278 4.25 -1.08 -11.97
N TYR A 279 3.17 -0.64 -11.34
CA TYR A 279 1.91 -0.38 -12.04
C TYR A 279 2.03 0.76 -13.06
N PHE A 280 2.62 1.89 -12.69
CA PHE A 280 2.84 2.99 -13.65
C PHE A 280 3.69 2.56 -14.85
N LYS A 281 4.68 1.70 -14.63
CA LYS A 281 5.45 1.13 -15.75
C LYS A 281 4.60 0.20 -16.61
N HIS A 282 3.77 -0.61 -15.98
CA HIS A 282 2.90 -1.57 -16.65
C HIS A 282 1.87 -0.89 -17.57
N ILE A 283 1.16 0.14 -17.09
CA ILE A 283 0.18 0.87 -17.92
C ILE A 283 0.85 1.59 -19.09
N VAL A 284 2.05 2.14 -18.87
CA VAL A 284 2.83 2.78 -19.96
C VAL A 284 3.24 1.71 -20.98
N ASP A 285 3.75 0.57 -20.54
CA ASP A 285 4.13 -0.52 -21.45
C ASP A 285 2.91 -1.05 -22.24
N CYS A 286 1.76 -1.23 -21.61
CA CYS A 286 0.53 -1.62 -22.30
C CYS A 286 0.12 -0.58 -23.35
N LYS A 287 0.16 0.71 -23.01
CA LYS A 287 -0.23 1.79 -23.94
C LYS A 287 0.69 1.89 -25.16
N ILE A 288 2.00 1.87 -24.96
CA ILE A 288 2.96 2.06 -26.08
C ILE A 288 3.11 0.83 -26.98
N ASN A 289 2.89 -0.35 -26.44
CA ASN A 289 3.01 -1.62 -27.16
C ASN A 289 1.66 -2.22 -27.57
N ASN A 290 0.57 -1.50 -27.35
CA ASN A 290 -0.80 -1.92 -27.70
C ASN A 290 -1.17 -3.28 -27.08
N LYS A 291 -0.73 -3.50 -25.81
CA LYS A 291 -1.04 -4.70 -25.04
C LYS A 291 -2.34 -4.52 -24.29
N THR A 292 -3.02 -5.62 -24.03
CA THR A 292 -4.21 -5.62 -23.14
C THR A 292 -3.78 -5.33 -21.71
N LEU A 293 -4.46 -4.37 -21.07
CA LEU A 293 -4.33 -4.12 -19.63
C LEU A 293 -5.45 -4.89 -18.91
N GLU A 294 -5.13 -5.46 -17.76
CA GLU A 294 -6.11 -6.09 -16.87
C GLU A 294 -7.12 -5.02 -16.37
N LYS A 295 -8.41 -5.36 -16.37
CA LYS A 295 -9.46 -4.45 -15.90
C LYS A 295 -9.29 -4.03 -14.46
N ASP A 296 -8.65 -4.88 -13.68
CA ASP A 296 -8.49 -4.70 -12.25
C ASP A 296 -7.14 -5.33 -11.82
N TYR A 297 -6.11 -4.51 -11.69
CA TYR A 297 -4.73 -4.92 -11.40
C TYR A 297 -4.49 -5.06 -9.91
N VAL A 298 -3.91 -6.16 -9.48
CA VAL A 298 -3.52 -6.42 -8.09
C VAL A 298 -2.00 -6.47 -7.96
N GLY A 299 -1.40 -5.43 -7.41
CA GLY A 299 0.02 -5.45 -7.03
C GLY A 299 0.29 -6.36 -5.83
N SER A 300 1.49 -6.93 -5.76
CA SER A 300 1.85 -7.91 -4.73
C SER A 300 3.30 -7.73 -4.25
N PHE A 301 3.73 -8.56 -3.30
CA PHE A 301 5.15 -8.66 -2.96
C PHE A 301 5.99 -9.22 -4.11
N THR A 302 5.41 -10.05 -4.97
CA THR A 302 6.13 -10.75 -6.04
C THR A 302 6.54 -9.81 -7.17
N ASP A 303 5.65 -8.87 -7.52
CA ASP A 303 5.92 -7.85 -8.54
C ASP A 303 6.52 -6.56 -7.97
N GLY A 304 6.69 -6.51 -6.63
CA GLY A 304 7.17 -5.33 -5.94
C GLY A 304 6.11 -4.25 -5.71
N GLY A 305 4.83 -4.56 -5.94
CA GLY A 305 3.69 -3.67 -5.70
C GLY A 305 3.38 -3.46 -4.22
N VAL A 306 3.78 -4.40 -3.34
CA VAL A 306 3.67 -4.26 -1.88
C VAL A 306 5.06 -4.24 -1.27
N GLU A 307 5.32 -3.31 -0.38
CA GLU A 307 6.59 -3.23 0.35
C GLU A 307 6.43 -2.69 1.77
N LEU A 308 7.44 -2.93 2.60
CA LEU A 308 7.65 -2.25 3.87
C LEU A 308 8.73 -1.19 3.69
N SER A 309 8.58 -0.05 4.39
CA SER A 309 9.71 0.88 4.54
C SER A 309 10.87 0.20 5.28
N SER A 310 12.03 0.82 5.27
CA SER A 310 13.13 0.37 6.13
C SER A 310 12.68 0.36 7.60
N PHE A 311 13.02 -0.70 8.33
CA PHE A 311 12.83 -0.78 9.77
C PHE A 311 13.67 0.29 10.47
N SER A 312 13.06 1.05 11.37
CA SER A 312 13.79 2.02 12.16
C SER A 312 14.61 1.34 13.26
N LYS A 313 15.53 2.08 13.85
CA LYS A 313 16.29 1.64 15.04
C LYS A 313 15.40 1.41 16.28
N ASN A 314 14.16 1.87 16.25
CA ASN A 314 13.21 1.72 17.36
C ASN A 314 12.49 0.36 17.35
N CYS A 315 12.59 -0.41 16.25
CA CYS A 315 12.08 -1.78 16.20
C CYS A 315 12.75 -2.68 17.23
N ALA A 316 12.09 -3.75 17.62
CA ALA A 316 12.65 -4.78 18.47
C ALA A 316 13.86 -5.45 17.79
N LYS A 317 14.79 -5.94 18.60
CA LYS A 317 15.95 -6.66 18.07
C LYS A 317 15.50 -7.91 17.29
N GLY A 318 16.08 -8.13 16.12
CA GLY A 318 15.75 -9.27 15.24
C GLY A 318 14.47 -9.10 14.40
N THR A 319 13.77 -7.95 14.48
CA THR A 319 12.52 -7.70 13.74
C THR A 319 12.67 -7.96 12.24
N ALA A 320 13.72 -7.48 11.60
CA ALA A 320 13.89 -7.62 10.15
C ALA A 320 13.96 -9.09 9.70
N GLU A 321 14.67 -9.91 10.41
CA GLU A 321 14.79 -11.36 10.13
C GLU A 321 13.45 -12.06 10.37
N TYR A 322 12.82 -11.82 11.52
CA TYR A 322 11.54 -12.43 11.86
C TYR A 322 10.45 -12.09 10.84
N VAL A 323 10.29 -10.81 10.52
CA VAL A 323 9.29 -10.33 9.52
C VAL A 323 9.58 -10.88 8.13
N ASN A 324 10.87 -11.01 7.75
CA ASN A 324 11.22 -11.62 6.46
C ASN A 324 10.81 -13.10 6.41
N ASN A 325 10.98 -13.85 7.50
CA ASN A 325 10.54 -15.24 7.57
C ASN A 325 9.02 -15.35 7.42
N VAL A 326 8.27 -14.52 8.14
CA VAL A 326 6.80 -14.45 7.99
C VAL A 326 6.39 -14.06 6.56
N LYS A 327 7.12 -13.11 5.94
CA LYS A 327 6.89 -12.78 4.53
C LYS A 327 7.09 -13.98 3.60
N GLN A 328 8.11 -14.80 3.83
CA GLN A 328 8.30 -16.02 3.03
C GLN A 328 7.18 -17.04 3.25
N GLU A 329 6.64 -17.14 4.46
CA GLU A 329 5.49 -18.00 4.74
C GLU A 329 4.22 -17.53 3.99
N LEU A 330 3.98 -16.21 3.90
CA LEU A 330 2.90 -15.64 3.09
C LEU A 330 3.11 -15.91 1.60
N LEU A 331 4.33 -15.73 1.10
CA LEU A 331 4.66 -15.92 -0.32
C LEU A 331 4.55 -17.37 -0.79
N ASN A 332 4.85 -18.33 0.07
CA ASN A 332 4.78 -19.75 -0.27
C ASN A 332 3.44 -20.42 0.13
N GLY A 333 2.49 -19.63 0.65
CA GLY A 333 1.14 -20.10 0.98
C GLY A 333 1.06 -20.97 2.24
N THR A 334 2.12 -21.02 3.08
CA THR A 334 2.09 -21.75 4.36
C THR A 334 1.47 -20.94 5.50
N ARG A 335 1.22 -19.68 5.27
CA ARG A 335 0.50 -18.75 6.15
C ARG A 335 -0.47 -17.92 5.33
N HIS A 336 -1.68 -17.71 5.88
CA HIS A 336 -2.68 -16.80 5.34
C HIS A 336 -3.00 -15.73 6.37
N VAL A 337 -3.19 -14.48 5.92
CA VAL A 337 -3.48 -13.35 6.82
C VAL A 337 -4.81 -13.55 7.53
N PHE A 338 -5.84 -13.93 6.78
CA PHE A 338 -7.20 -14.15 7.28
C PHE A 338 -7.52 -15.64 7.41
N ASP A 339 -6.59 -16.41 8.02
CA ASP A 339 -6.81 -17.81 8.37
C ASP A 339 -7.94 -17.92 9.41
N VAL A 340 -8.98 -18.71 9.10
CA VAL A 340 -10.18 -18.89 9.93
C VAL A 340 -9.89 -19.39 11.34
N ASN A 341 -8.72 -19.98 11.57
CA ASN A 341 -8.31 -20.48 12.89
C ASN A 341 -7.69 -19.39 13.78
N THR A 342 -7.47 -18.17 13.23
CA THR A 342 -6.75 -17.10 13.96
C THR A 342 -7.67 -16.04 14.57
N PHE A 343 -8.94 -16.02 14.18
CA PHE A 343 -9.92 -15.04 14.67
C PHE A 343 -11.32 -15.65 14.82
N THR A 344 -12.19 -14.95 15.53
CA THR A 344 -13.60 -15.27 15.69
C THR A 344 -14.46 -14.03 15.40
N ILE A 345 -15.74 -14.25 15.14
CA ILE A 345 -16.75 -13.22 14.87
C ILE A 345 -17.89 -13.44 15.86
N GLY A 346 -18.02 -12.56 16.86
CA GLY A 346 -19.02 -12.71 17.92
C GLY A 346 -18.89 -14.02 18.68
N GLY A 347 -17.67 -14.48 18.94
CA GLY A 347 -17.36 -15.74 19.62
C GLY A 347 -17.49 -17.00 18.75
N GLN A 348 -17.82 -16.86 17.46
CA GLN A 348 -18.00 -17.99 16.53
C GLN A 348 -16.84 -18.08 15.53
N ALA A 349 -16.54 -19.30 15.09
CA ALA A 349 -15.62 -19.50 13.98
C ALA A 349 -16.16 -18.84 12.70
N PRO A 350 -15.30 -18.25 11.84
CA PRO A 350 -15.73 -17.65 10.59
C PRO A 350 -16.42 -18.66 9.67
N THR A 351 -17.51 -18.24 9.05
CA THR A 351 -18.24 -19.01 8.04
C THR A 351 -18.47 -18.13 6.82
N GLU A 352 -18.74 -18.72 5.66
CA GLU A 352 -19.04 -17.98 4.42
C GLU A 352 -20.14 -16.91 4.64
N ALA A 353 -21.19 -17.26 5.38
CA ALA A 353 -22.28 -16.34 5.67
C ALA A 353 -21.88 -15.14 6.55
N LEU A 354 -20.90 -15.33 7.44
CA LEU A 354 -20.42 -14.28 8.35
C LEU A 354 -19.39 -13.35 7.69
N VAL A 355 -18.61 -13.87 6.72
CA VAL A 355 -17.54 -13.08 6.08
C VAL A 355 -17.96 -12.48 4.75
N LYS A 356 -19.15 -12.85 4.26
CA LYS A 356 -19.66 -12.32 3.00
C LYS A 356 -19.67 -10.79 3.05
N PRO A 357 -18.93 -10.10 2.14
CA PRO A 357 -18.84 -8.66 2.14
C PRO A 357 -20.22 -7.99 2.01
N GLY A 358 -20.38 -6.78 2.58
CA GLY A 358 -21.64 -6.02 2.51
C GLY A 358 -22.00 -5.55 1.10
N PRO A 359 -23.24 -5.08 0.87
CA PRO A 359 -23.76 -4.74 -0.46
C PRO A 359 -22.95 -3.66 -1.19
N TYR A 360 -22.24 -2.79 -0.48
CA TYR A 360 -21.40 -1.75 -1.08
C TYR A 360 -20.08 -2.29 -1.66
N THR A 361 -19.74 -3.54 -1.36
CA THR A 361 -18.49 -4.17 -1.79
C THR A 361 -18.68 -5.20 -2.90
N PHE A 362 -19.92 -5.37 -3.41
CA PHE A 362 -20.35 -6.57 -4.15
C PHE A 362 -20.49 -6.43 -5.65
N THR A 363 -20.40 -5.25 -6.24
CA THR A 363 -20.86 -5.05 -7.61
C THR A 363 -20.13 -5.89 -8.66
N ASP A 364 -18.96 -6.44 -8.34
CA ASP A 364 -18.10 -7.09 -9.34
C ASP A 364 -17.78 -8.57 -9.09
N TYR A 365 -18.37 -9.20 -8.06
CA TYR A 365 -18.13 -10.63 -7.84
C TYR A 365 -19.09 -11.50 -8.64
N PRO A 366 -18.60 -12.54 -9.33
CA PRO A 366 -19.46 -13.53 -9.97
C PRO A 366 -20.42 -14.18 -8.97
N GLU A 367 -21.63 -14.51 -9.41
CA GLU A 367 -22.58 -15.27 -8.59
C GLU A 367 -21.93 -16.59 -8.16
N GLY A 368 -22.04 -16.92 -6.87
CA GLY A 368 -21.46 -18.15 -6.32
C GLY A 368 -19.98 -18.02 -5.90
N THR A 369 -19.40 -16.81 -5.93
CA THR A 369 -18.06 -16.59 -5.36
C THR A 369 -18.02 -17.00 -3.90
N LEU A 370 -17.06 -17.84 -3.53
CA LEU A 370 -16.75 -18.23 -2.16
C LEU A 370 -15.59 -17.39 -1.65
N PHE A 371 -15.78 -16.75 -0.51
CA PHE A 371 -14.76 -15.92 0.14
C PHE A 371 -13.91 -16.70 1.15
N LEU A 372 -14.42 -17.85 1.63
CA LEU A 372 -13.69 -18.80 2.47
C LEU A 372 -13.49 -20.11 1.73
N GLU A 373 -12.38 -20.27 1.06
CA GLU A 373 -11.96 -21.54 0.51
C GLU A 373 -10.59 -21.91 1.07
N GLY A 374 -10.28 -23.20 1.24
CA GLY A 374 -8.99 -23.63 1.78
C GLY A 374 -8.70 -23.18 3.24
N GLY A 375 -9.71 -22.68 3.97
CA GLY A 375 -9.56 -22.30 5.38
C GLY A 375 -9.09 -20.85 5.61
N TYR A 376 -9.17 -19.99 4.63
CA TYR A 376 -8.84 -18.57 4.77
C TYR A 376 -9.74 -17.70 3.88
N TYR A 377 -9.81 -16.39 4.19
CA TYR A 377 -10.54 -15.42 3.36
C TYR A 377 -9.66 -14.93 2.21
N HIS A 378 -10.21 -15.00 1.00
CA HIS A 378 -9.54 -14.68 -0.28
C HIS A 378 -9.53 -13.19 -0.59
N GLU A 379 -8.82 -12.42 0.24
CA GLU A 379 -8.67 -10.97 0.05
C GLU A 379 -7.85 -10.64 -1.19
N SER A 380 -8.31 -9.66 -1.96
CA SER A 380 -7.68 -9.18 -3.20
C SER A 380 -7.50 -10.23 -4.32
N GLU A 381 -8.17 -11.39 -4.23
CA GLU A 381 -8.10 -12.42 -5.29
C GLU A 381 -9.16 -12.20 -6.37
N PHE A 382 -10.33 -11.66 -6.00
CA PHE A 382 -11.44 -11.45 -6.93
C PHE A 382 -11.51 -10.01 -7.46
N ARG A 383 -10.95 -9.06 -6.73
CA ARG A 383 -10.78 -7.66 -7.15
C ARG A 383 -9.56 -7.05 -6.46
N SER A 384 -9.05 -5.93 -7.00
CA SER A 384 -7.88 -5.26 -6.45
C SER A 384 -8.17 -4.52 -5.14
N ALA A 385 -9.31 -3.81 -5.08
CA ALA A 385 -9.74 -3.12 -3.87
C ALA A 385 -10.09 -4.11 -2.76
N PRO A 386 -9.68 -3.86 -1.52
CA PRO A 386 -9.98 -4.73 -0.40
C PRO A 386 -11.48 -5.00 -0.21
N SER A 387 -11.81 -6.20 0.24
CA SER A 387 -13.18 -6.69 0.38
C SER A 387 -13.52 -7.18 1.79
N PHE A 388 -12.54 -7.47 2.63
CA PHE A 388 -12.76 -7.90 4.00
C PHE A 388 -13.39 -6.78 4.83
N ASP A 389 -14.68 -6.92 5.13
CA ASP A 389 -15.52 -5.90 5.81
C ASP A 389 -16.21 -6.48 7.04
N VAL A 390 -15.46 -7.22 7.86
CA VAL A 390 -16.01 -7.93 9.01
C VAL A 390 -15.38 -7.43 10.30
N ASP A 391 -16.22 -7.19 11.32
CA ASP A 391 -15.76 -6.90 12.68
C ASP A 391 -15.43 -8.20 13.39
N ILE A 392 -14.18 -8.35 13.83
CA ILE A 392 -13.69 -9.56 14.50
C ILE A 392 -13.46 -9.32 15.99
N ASP A 393 -13.49 -10.40 16.77
CA ASP A 393 -13.26 -10.33 18.21
C ASP A 393 -11.83 -9.86 18.54
N GLY A 394 -11.72 -9.01 19.57
CA GLY A 394 -10.46 -8.37 19.97
C GLY A 394 -10.22 -6.99 19.40
N ILE A 395 -11.08 -6.56 18.44
CA ILE A 395 -11.14 -5.18 17.93
C ILE A 395 -12.43 -4.53 18.42
N SER A 396 -12.34 -3.30 18.92
CA SER A 396 -13.49 -2.51 19.36
C SER A 396 -13.49 -1.17 18.63
N ILE A 397 -14.62 -0.82 18.03
CA ILE A 397 -14.82 0.51 17.47
C ILE A 397 -15.26 1.42 18.62
N ILE A 398 -14.62 2.59 18.74
CA ILE A 398 -14.97 3.62 19.72
C ILE A 398 -15.31 4.93 19.00
N ASP A 399 -16.25 5.68 19.57
CA ASP A 399 -16.71 6.97 19.04
C ASP A 399 -15.76 8.12 19.46
#